data_8675724331291ea9db3150dfa826ab64
#
_entry.id   8675724331291ea9db3150dfa826ab64
#
_cell.length_a   1.000
_cell.length_b   1.000
_cell.length_c   1.000
_cell.angle_alpha   90.00
_cell.angle_beta   90.00
_cell.angle_gamma   90.00
#
_symmetry.space_group_name_H-M   'P 1'
#
loop_
_entity.id
_entity.type
_entity.pdbx_description
1 polymer ?
#
loop_
_entity_poly.entity_id
_entity_poly.type
_entity_poly.pdbx_seq_one_letter_code
_entity_poly.pdbx_strand_id
1 'polypeptide(L)'
;MNTQEKATQVQQFIEFHREEIINFMREICAIPSMDSQIEAVGKRIGAEMQKLGFAEVRFDKMGNILGRIGNGPKVLVYDSHIDTVGIGDPQQWQWDPFEGKVENGCLYARGACDEKGSTPGMIYGLAAAHNLGFLEGWTAWYFGNMEEWCDGIAPNTFVEVDPRVRPDFVVIGEPTRMQVYRGHKGRVELQVIAKGKSAHAASNELGINA
;
A
#
# COMPACT_ATOMS: atom_id res chain seq x y z
N MET A 1 1.98 -15.20 -29.21
CA MET A 1 3.10 -15.00 -28.25
C MET A 1 2.88 -15.91 -27.05
N ASN A 2 3.89 -16.68 -26.66
CA ASN A 2 3.82 -17.56 -25.49
C ASN A 2 4.09 -16.81 -24.19
N THR A 3 3.86 -17.45 -23.05
CA THR A 3 4.00 -16.82 -21.73
C THR A 3 5.43 -16.33 -21.45
N GLN A 4 6.45 -17.08 -21.92
CA GLN A 4 7.84 -16.70 -21.72
C GLN A 4 8.21 -15.44 -22.51
N GLU A 5 7.73 -15.32 -23.74
CA GLU A 5 7.94 -14.12 -24.56
C GLU A 5 7.30 -12.89 -23.94
N LYS A 6 6.08 -13.03 -23.38
CA LYS A 6 5.39 -11.95 -22.65
C LYS A 6 6.20 -11.53 -21.40
N ALA A 7 6.67 -12.50 -20.62
CA ALA A 7 7.46 -12.23 -19.42
C ALA A 7 8.75 -11.47 -19.78
N THR A 8 9.43 -11.86 -20.86
CA THR A 8 10.64 -11.16 -21.33
C THR A 8 10.35 -9.69 -21.70
N GLN A 9 9.24 -9.42 -22.40
CA GLN A 9 8.88 -8.04 -22.74
C GLN A 9 8.56 -7.20 -21.51
N VAL A 10 7.87 -7.77 -20.52
CA VAL A 10 7.63 -7.09 -19.22
C VAL A 10 8.95 -6.80 -18.50
N GLN A 11 9.87 -7.76 -18.45
CA GLN A 11 11.19 -7.56 -17.85
C GLN A 11 11.96 -6.43 -18.55
N GLN A 12 11.93 -6.37 -19.88
CA GLN A 12 12.58 -5.30 -20.64
C GLN A 12 11.95 -3.92 -20.32
N PHE A 13 10.61 -3.85 -20.21
CA PHE A 13 9.93 -2.64 -19.81
C PHE A 13 10.36 -2.19 -18.40
N ILE A 14 10.37 -3.10 -17.44
CA ILE A 14 10.77 -2.81 -16.05
C ILE A 14 12.24 -2.40 -15.97
N GLU A 15 13.14 -3.06 -16.70
CA GLU A 15 14.55 -2.69 -16.70
C GLU A 15 14.78 -1.31 -17.34
N PHE A 16 14.03 -0.95 -18.38
CA PHE A 16 14.07 0.39 -18.96
C PHE A 16 13.65 1.47 -17.96
N HIS A 17 12.68 1.18 -17.09
CA HIS A 17 12.19 2.12 -16.06
C HIS A 17 12.87 1.93 -14.69
N ARG A 18 13.92 1.13 -14.59
CA ARG A 18 14.55 0.73 -13.32
C ARG A 18 14.83 1.90 -12.38
N GLU A 19 15.51 2.93 -12.86
CA GLU A 19 15.88 4.10 -12.05
C GLU A 19 14.65 4.89 -11.60
N GLU A 20 13.65 5.00 -12.46
CA GLU A 20 12.39 5.66 -12.11
C GLU A 20 11.65 4.90 -11.01
N ILE A 21 11.61 3.57 -11.10
CA ILE A 21 10.99 2.69 -10.10
C ILE A 21 11.70 2.84 -8.75
N ILE A 22 13.03 2.81 -8.74
CA ILE A 22 13.82 2.96 -7.50
C ILE A 22 13.60 4.35 -6.89
N ASN A 23 13.63 5.41 -7.70
CA ASN A 23 13.40 6.77 -7.23
C ASN A 23 11.97 6.94 -6.70
N PHE A 24 10.98 6.44 -7.41
CA PHE A 24 9.58 6.44 -6.94
C PHE A 24 9.44 5.72 -5.59
N MET A 25 10.05 4.54 -5.45
CA MET A 25 10.06 3.80 -4.19
C MET A 25 10.68 4.61 -3.06
N ARG A 26 11.82 5.25 -3.29
CA ARG A 26 12.49 6.10 -2.30
C ARG A 26 11.60 7.28 -1.88
N GLU A 27 10.99 7.94 -2.85
CA GLU A 27 10.13 9.10 -2.61
C GLU A 27 8.89 8.75 -1.77
N ILE A 28 8.20 7.65 -2.07
CA ILE A 28 7.05 7.24 -1.27
C ILE A 28 7.45 6.78 0.14
N CYS A 29 8.63 6.17 0.31
CA CYS A 29 9.16 5.83 1.62
C CYS A 29 9.61 7.07 2.43
N ALA A 30 10.10 8.11 1.76
CA ALA A 30 10.48 9.37 2.39
C ALA A 30 9.28 10.18 2.92
N ILE A 31 8.08 9.87 2.47
CA ILE A 31 6.86 10.54 2.96
C ILE A 31 6.30 9.77 4.15
N PRO A 32 6.33 10.34 5.38
CA PRO A 32 5.65 9.73 6.52
C PRO A 32 4.15 9.57 6.24
N SER A 33 3.61 8.39 6.55
CA SER A 33 2.19 8.07 6.30
C SER A 33 1.60 7.26 7.46
N MET A 34 1.93 7.65 8.67
CA MET A 34 1.43 7.05 9.90
C MET A 34 0.09 7.66 10.30
N ASP A 35 -0.72 6.89 11.00
CA ASP A 35 -1.95 7.38 11.67
C ASP A 35 -2.85 8.23 10.75
N SER A 36 -3.23 7.69 9.60
CA SER A 36 -4.10 8.35 8.62
C SER A 36 -3.49 9.59 7.92
N GLN A 37 -2.19 9.86 8.08
CA GLN A 37 -1.48 10.95 7.37
C GLN A 37 -1.10 10.52 5.94
N ILE A 38 -2.06 10.04 5.17
CA ILE A 38 -1.83 9.38 3.88
C ILE A 38 -1.94 10.31 2.67
N GLU A 39 -2.40 11.54 2.85
CA GLU A 39 -2.68 12.44 1.72
C GLU A 39 -1.44 12.70 0.85
N ALA A 40 -0.30 12.96 1.48
CA ALA A 40 0.94 13.29 0.78
C ALA A 40 1.46 12.10 -0.03
N VAL A 41 1.52 10.90 0.58
CA VAL A 41 1.96 9.69 -0.11
C VAL A 41 0.98 9.30 -1.21
N GLY A 42 -0.33 9.40 -0.97
CA GLY A 42 -1.36 9.15 -1.97
C GLY A 42 -1.26 10.10 -3.17
N LYS A 43 -1.00 11.40 -2.95
CA LYS A 43 -0.73 12.37 -4.03
C LYS A 43 0.49 11.99 -4.87
N ARG A 44 1.58 11.57 -4.22
CA ARG A 44 2.78 11.14 -4.93
C ARG A 44 2.53 9.89 -5.78
N ILE A 45 1.81 8.91 -5.23
CA ILE A 45 1.40 7.69 -5.94
C ILE A 45 0.48 8.06 -7.12
N GLY A 46 -0.49 8.93 -6.89
CA GLY A 46 -1.40 9.40 -7.93
C GLY A 46 -0.66 10.09 -9.10
N ALA A 47 0.34 10.92 -8.80
CA ALA A 47 1.16 11.57 -9.82
C ALA A 47 1.94 10.54 -10.66
N GLU A 48 2.46 9.47 -10.05
CA GLU A 48 3.14 8.41 -10.80
C GLU A 48 2.17 7.64 -11.71
N MET A 49 0.99 7.31 -11.23
CA MET A 49 -0.05 6.67 -12.05
C MET A 49 -0.46 7.53 -13.24
N GLN A 50 -0.62 8.86 -13.05
CA GLN A 50 -0.91 9.79 -14.15
C GLN A 50 0.22 9.80 -15.18
N LYS A 51 1.48 9.88 -14.74
CA LYS A 51 2.67 9.80 -15.61
C LYS A 51 2.69 8.52 -16.45
N LEU A 52 2.27 7.41 -15.87
CA LEU A 52 2.25 6.09 -16.50
C LEU A 52 1.00 5.84 -17.38
N GLY A 53 0.11 6.83 -17.53
CA GLY A 53 -1.03 6.75 -18.43
C GLY A 53 -2.26 6.05 -17.87
N PHE A 54 -2.43 5.99 -16.56
CA PHE A 54 -3.68 5.55 -15.96
C PHE A 54 -4.83 6.45 -16.40
N ALA A 55 -5.91 5.88 -16.87
CA ALA A 55 -7.04 6.59 -17.44
C ALA A 55 -7.91 7.32 -16.40
N GLU A 56 -7.80 6.92 -15.14
CA GLU A 56 -8.48 7.55 -14.01
C GLU A 56 -7.58 7.45 -12.79
N VAL A 57 -7.39 8.58 -12.09
CA VAL A 57 -6.66 8.66 -10.82
C VAL A 57 -7.44 9.57 -9.89
N ARG A 58 -7.83 9.07 -8.73
CA ARG A 58 -8.63 9.83 -7.78
C ARG A 58 -8.50 9.31 -6.35
N PHE A 59 -8.82 10.15 -5.39
CA PHE A 59 -9.10 9.72 -4.02
C PHE A 59 -10.59 9.36 -3.88
N ASP A 60 -10.88 8.39 -3.04
CA ASP A 60 -12.23 8.18 -2.55
C ASP A 60 -12.51 8.98 -1.25
N LYS A 61 -13.69 8.78 -0.67
CA LYS A 61 -14.11 9.50 0.55
C LYS A 61 -13.33 9.11 1.80
N MET A 62 -12.70 7.94 1.80
CA MET A 62 -11.89 7.44 2.91
C MET A 62 -10.44 7.86 2.81
N GLY A 63 -10.02 8.42 1.67
CA GLY A 63 -8.65 8.81 1.41
C GLY A 63 -7.82 7.73 0.70
N ASN A 64 -8.42 6.63 0.26
CA ASN A 64 -7.76 5.67 -0.60
C ASN A 64 -7.41 6.32 -1.94
N ILE A 65 -6.22 6.05 -2.45
CA ILE A 65 -5.83 6.47 -3.81
C ILE A 65 -6.12 5.36 -4.80
N LEU A 66 -6.85 5.69 -5.84
CA LEU A 66 -7.35 4.76 -6.84
C LEU A 66 -6.79 5.10 -8.21
N GLY A 67 -6.35 4.09 -8.95
CA GLY A 67 -5.93 4.24 -10.33
C GLY A 67 -6.52 3.17 -11.22
N ARG A 68 -7.10 3.56 -12.37
CA ARG A 68 -7.69 2.63 -13.33
C ARG A 68 -6.94 2.66 -14.65
N ILE A 69 -6.66 1.49 -15.19
CA ILE A 69 -6.04 1.29 -16.49
C ILE A 69 -6.74 0.15 -17.25
N GLY A 70 -6.81 0.23 -18.57
CA GLY A 70 -7.60 -0.68 -19.37
C GLY A 70 -9.11 -0.37 -19.34
N ASN A 71 -9.90 -1.09 -20.16
CA ASN A 71 -11.34 -0.84 -20.35
C ASN A 71 -12.12 -2.11 -20.69
N GLY A 72 -11.60 -3.29 -20.40
CA GLY A 72 -12.28 -4.56 -20.66
C GLY A 72 -13.33 -4.90 -19.60
N PRO A 73 -14.17 -5.92 -19.87
CA PRO A 73 -15.26 -6.31 -18.99
C PRO A 73 -14.80 -7.07 -17.73
N LYS A 74 -13.62 -7.70 -17.74
CA LYS A 74 -13.06 -8.38 -16.57
C LYS A 74 -12.33 -7.39 -15.68
N VAL A 75 -12.44 -7.56 -14.37
CA VAL A 75 -11.89 -6.62 -13.38
C VAL A 75 -10.83 -7.30 -12.52
N LEU A 76 -9.62 -6.73 -12.54
CA LEU A 76 -8.52 -7.08 -11.67
C LEU A 76 -8.26 -5.93 -10.69
N VAL A 77 -8.12 -6.22 -9.42
CA VAL A 77 -7.73 -5.25 -8.40
C VAL A 77 -6.39 -5.64 -7.80
N TYR A 78 -5.47 -4.70 -7.76
CA TYR A 78 -4.25 -4.76 -6.95
C TYR A 78 -4.44 -3.88 -5.72
N ASP A 79 -4.37 -4.47 -4.54
CA ASP A 79 -4.54 -3.83 -3.25
C ASP A 79 -3.20 -3.76 -2.51
N SER A 80 -2.84 -2.57 -2.06
CA SER A 80 -1.61 -2.31 -1.31
C SER A 80 -1.88 -1.18 -0.32
N HIS A 81 -1.64 -1.39 0.98
CA HIS A 81 -1.80 -0.31 1.94
C HIS A 81 -0.66 0.71 1.82
N ILE A 82 -0.99 1.99 1.98
CA ILE A 82 -0.05 3.10 1.81
C ILE A 82 0.35 3.78 3.12
N ASP A 83 -0.31 3.43 4.20
CA ASP A 83 0.07 3.82 5.55
C ASP A 83 1.21 2.95 6.10
N THR A 84 1.75 3.35 7.23
CA THR A 84 2.76 2.61 7.97
C THR A 84 2.52 2.76 9.47
N VAL A 85 2.97 1.77 10.24
CA VAL A 85 3.10 1.93 11.68
C VAL A 85 4.18 2.97 12.02
N GLY A 86 4.15 3.50 13.24
CA GLY A 86 5.15 4.44 13.73
C GLY A 86 6.58 3.87 13.72
N ILE A 87 7.56 4.76 13.81
CA ILE A 87 8.99 4.36 13.79
C ILE A 87 9.47 3.75 15.12
N GLY A 88 8.66 3.80 16.18
CA GLY A 88 9.07 3.38 17.52
C GLY A 88 10.11 4.31 18.12
N ASP A 89 11.09 3.75 18.83
CA ASP A 89 12.19 4.52 19.41
C ASP A 89 13.19 4.92 18.31
N PRO A 90 13.38 6.22 18.03
CA PRO A 90 14.33 6.70 17.02
C PRO A 90 15.78 6.25 17.25
N GLN A 91 16.17 5.98 18.49
CA GLN A 91 17.52 5.55 18.84
C GLN A 91 17.85 4.11 18.38
N GLN A 92 16.83 3.34 18.02
CA GLN A 92 17.00 1.98 17.51
C GLN A 92 17.28 1.93 16.00
N TRP A 93 17.15 3.06 15.31
CA TRP A 93 17.45 3.13 13.88
C TRP A 93 18.92 3.48 13.65
N GLN A 94 19.54 2.76 12.72
CA GLN A 94 20.92 3.01 12.27
C GLN A 94 21.03 4.12 11.21
N TRP A 95 19.91 4.57 10.68
CA TRP A 95 19.73 5.62 9.67
C TRP A 95 18.36 6.28 9.86
N ASP A 96 18.14 7.40 9.20
CA ASP A 96 16.83 8.03 9.17
C ASP A 96 15.81 7.10 8.50
N PRO A 97 14.74 6.67 9.20
CA PRO A 97 13.70 5.78 8.65
C PRO A 97 12.97 6.34 7.42
N PHE A 98 13.10 7.63 7.14
CA PHE A 98 12.49 8.30 5.99
C PHE A 98 13.49 8.78 4.93
N GLU A 99 14.77 8.47 5.06
CA GLU A 99 15.79 8.83 4.05
C GLU A 99 15.63 8.02 2.74
N GLY A 100 15.11 6.79 2.81
CA GLY A 100 15.11 5.87 1.67
C GLY A 100 16.53 5.48 1.27
N LYS A 101 17.34 5.09 2.25
CA LYS A 101 18.74 4.70 2.05
C LYS A 101 18.85 3.50 1.11
N VAL A 102 19.68 3.60 0.09
CA VAL A 102 20.02 2.47 -0.78
C VAL A 102 21.47 2.07 -0.56
N GLU A 103 21.69 0.83 -0.15
CA GLU A 103 23.01 0.28 0.10
C GLU A 103 23.03 -1.22 -0.19
N ASN A 104 24.08 -1.70 -0.88
CA ASN A 104 24.25 -3.11 -1.23
C ASN A 104 23.05 -3.73 -1.97
N GLY A 105 22.36 -2.96 -2.82
CA GLY A 105 21.19 -3.41 -3.57
C GLY A 105 19.90 -3.51 -2.76
N CYS A 106 19.89 -3.03 -1.51
CA CYS A 106 18.71 -2.98 -0.64
C CYS A 106 18.29 -1.54 -0.37
N LEU A 107 16.97 -1.32 -0.29
CA LEU A 107 16.39 -0.05 0.16
C LEU A 107 15.94 -0.19 1.61
N TYR A 108 16.41 0.71 2.45
CA TYR A 108 16.14 0.74 3.89
C TYR A 108 15.30 1.95 4.24
N ALA A 109 14.06 1.72 4.68
CA ALA A 109 13.16 2.77 5.18
C ALA A 109 11.98 2.15 5.95
N ARG A 110 11.24 2.97 6.71
CA ARG A 110 9.93 2.59 7.22
C ARG A 110 8.98 2.36 6.03
N GLY A 111 8.28 1.20 6.01
CA GLY A 111 7.39 0.84 4.93
C GLY A 111 8.08 0.26 3.68
N ALA A 112 9.41 0.16 3.63
CA ALA A 112 10.11 -0.35 2.46
C ALA A 112 9.78 -1.81 2.13
N CYS A 113 9.49 -2.64 3.14
CA CYS A 113 9.05 -4.01 2.96
C CYS A 113 7.53 -4.12 3.12
N ASP A 114 6.99 -3.52 4.16
CA ASP A 114 5.59 -3.58 4.56
C ASP A 114 4.98 -2.17 4.58
N GLU A 115 4.11 -1.81 3.54
CA GLU A 115 4.16 -2.57 2.25
C GLU A 115 4.29 -1.62 1.04
N LYS A 116 4.81 -0.39 1.24
CA LYS A 116 5.10 0.54 0.12
C LYS A 116 5.98 -0.10 -0.96
N GLY A 117 6.74 -1.17 -0.61
CA GLY A 117 7.55 -1.94 -1.54
C GLY A 117 6.79 -2.60 -2.66
N SER A 118 5.54 -2.98 -2.44
CA SER A 118 4.68 -3.59 -3.45
C SER A 118 4.12 -2.58 -4.44
N THR A 119 3.88 -1.35 -4.01
CA THR A 119 3.27 -0.28 -4.81
C THR A 119 3.96 -0.04 -6.16
N PRO A 120 5.29 0.14 -6.25
CA PRO A 120 5.95 0.34 -7.55
C PRO A 120 5.79 -0.86 -8.47
N GLY A 121 5.94 -2.07 -7.94
CA GLY A 121 5.79 -3.30 -8.71
C GLY A 121 4.40 -3.44 -9.33
N MET A 122 3.35 -3.11 -8.58
CA MET A 122 1.97 -3.14 -9.03
C MET A 122 1.69 -2.10 -10.10
N ILE A 123 2.05 -0.84 -9.85
CA ILE A 123 1.75 0.28 -10.76
C ILE A 123 2.51 0.13 -12.08
N TYR A 124 3.81 -0.13 -12.02
CA TYR A 124 4.63 -0.33 -13.22
C TYR A 124 4.31 -1.64 -13.94
N GLY A 125 3.96 -2.69 -13.20
CA GLY A 125 3.49 -3.94 -13.79
C GLY A 125 2.19 -3.78 -14.58
N LEU A 126 1.22 -3.02 -14.05
CA LEU A 126 -0.02 -2.69 -14.75
C LEU A 126 0.23 -1.81 -15.97
N ALA A 127 1.11 -0.81 -15.86
CA ALA A 127 1.50 0.05 -16.97
C ALA A 127 2.21 -0.76 -18.07
N ALA A 128 3.13 -1.66 -17.71
CA ALA A 128 3.77 -2.55 -18.65
C ALA A 128 2.76 -3.42 -19.38
N ALA A 129 1.86 -4.07 -18.65
CA ALA A 129 0.84 -4.94 -19.23
C ALA A 129 -0.08 -4.18 -20.19
N HIS A 130 -0.43 -2.93 -19.86
CA HIS A 130 -1.24 -2.07 -20.73
C HIS A 130 -0.50 -1.67 -22.01
N ASN A 131 0.72 -1.12 -21.87
CA ASN A 131 1.51 -0.64 -23.00
C ASN A 131 1.92 -1.75 -23.95
N LEU A 132 2.07 -2.98 -23.46
CA LEU A 132 2.37 -4.17 -24.25
C LEU A 132 1.12 -4.87 -24.81
N GLY A 133 -0.09 -4.33 -24.55
CA GLY A 133 -1.34 -4.92 -25.04
C GLY A 133 -1.79 -6.17 -24.28
N PHE A 134 -1.25 -6.45 -23.10
CA PHE A 134 -1.57 -7.66 -22.34
C PHE A 134 -2.81 -7.51 -21.44
N LEU A 135 -3.36 -6.30 -21.33
CA LEU A 135 -4.62 -6.02 -20.62
C LEU A 135 -5.85 -6.05 -21.56
N GLU A 136 -5.73 -6.60 -22.75
CA GLU A 136 -6.90 -6.74 -23.63
C GLU A 136 -8.01 -7.56 -22.95
N GLY A 137 -9.22 -7.01 -22.91
CA GLY A 137 -10.37 -7.63 -22.23
C GLY A 137 -10.40 -7.41 -20.70
N TRP A 138 -9.47 -6.64 -20.14
CA TRP A 138 -9.41 -6.36 -18.71
C TRP A 138 -9.49 -4.86 -18.40
N THR A 139 -10.09 -4.56 -17.27
CA THR A 139 -9.92 -3.31 -16.52
C THR A 139 -9.14 -3.64 -15.28
N ALA A 140 -8.03 -2.97 -15.05
CA ALA A 140 -7.26 -3.14 -13.84
C ALA A 140 -7.33 -1.89 -12.96
N TRP A 141 -7.45 -2.10 -11.65
CA TRP A 141 -7.41 -1.07 -10.63
C TRP A 141 -6.20 -1.28 -9.74
N TYR A 142 -5.49 -0.21 -9.48
CA TYR A 142 -4.64 -0.09 -8.31
C TYR A 142 -5.46 0.58 -7.21
N PHE A 143 -5.52 -0.05 -6.05
CA PHE A 143 -6.18 0.40 -4.85
C PHE A 143 -5.12 0.62 -3.76
N GLY A 144 -4.70 1.88 -3.60
CA GLY A 144 -3.81 2.30 -2.53
C GLY A 144 -4.62 2.51 -1.26
N ASN A 145 -4.66 1.47 -0.44
CA ASN A 145 -5.49 1.37 0.75
C ASN A 145 -4.96 2.30 1.85
N MET A 146 -5.87 3.02 2.49
CA MET A 146 -5.52 4.02 3.51
C MET A 146 -5.10 3.43 4.86
N GLU A 147 -5.30 2.14 5.08
CA GLU A 147 -5.18 1.54 6.41
C GLU A 147 -4.88 0.04 6.36
N GLU A 148 -3.71 -0.35 6.85
CA GLU A 148 -3.34 -1.77 7.04
C GLU A 148 -4.28 -2.49 8.01
N TRP A 149 -4.65 -1.82 9.06
CA TRP A 149 -5.43 -2.37 10.16
C TRP A 149 -6.87 -2.73 9.78
N CYS A 150 -7.20 -2.58 8.54
CA CYS A 150 -8.48 -2.79 7.91
C CYS A 150 -9.49 -3.54 8.78
N ASP A 151 -10.33 -2.82 9.47
CA ASP A 151 -11.60 -3.36 9.96
C ASP A 151 -12.53 -3.71 8.78
N GLY A 152 -11.96 -3.83 7.57
CA GLY A 152 -12.64 -4.05 6.31
C GLY A 152 -13.36 -2.81 5.78
N ILE A 153 -13.11 -1.64 6.37
CA ILE A 153 -13.80 -0.39 6.00
C ILE A 153 -13.31 0.11 4.63
N ALA A 154 -12.00 0.15 4.42
CA ALA A 154 -11.42 0.72 3.20
C ALA A 154 -11.80 -0.06 1.94
N PRO A 155 -11.59 -1.39 1.83
CA PRO A 155 -12.00 -2.16 0.67
C PRO A 155 -13.52 -2.21 0.48
N ASN A 156 -14.30 -2.30 1.55
CA ASN A 156 -15.77 -2.27 1.46
C ASN A 156 -16.26 -0.95 0.87
N THR A 157 -15.73 0.19 1.33
CA THR A 157 -16.09 1.50 0.80
C THR A 157 -15.80 1.60 -0.69
N PHE A 158 -14.65 1.09 -1.14
CA PHE A 158 -14.30 1.09 -2.56
C PHE A 158 -15.29 0.26 -3.40
N VAL A 159 -15.56 -0.98 -3.00
CA VAL A 159 -16.46 -1.89 -3.72
C VAL A 159 -17.93 -1.45 -3.65
N GLU A 160 -18.36 -0.89 -2.54
CA GLU A 160 -19.74 -0.44 -2.35
C GLU A 160 -20.06 0.87 -3.08
N VAL A 161 -19.12 1.80 -3.07
CA VAL A 161 -19.32 3.16 -3.62
C VAL A 161 -19.14 3.20 -5.13
N ASP A 162 -18.27 2.37 -5.70
CA ASP A 162 -18.06 2.33 -7.14
C ASP A 162 -18.66 1.07 -7.77
N PRO A 163 -19.84 1.16 -8.41
CA PRO A 163 -20.50 0.00 -9.00
C PRO A 163 -19.73 -0.63 -10.17
N ARG A 164 -18.72 0.07 -10.72
CA ARG A 164 -17.83 -0.47 -11.78
C ARG A 164 -16.86 -1.50 -11.23
N VAL A 165 -16.60 -1.46 -9.91
CA VAL A 165 -15.65 -2.37 -9.27
C VAL A 165 -16.39 -3.61 -8.80
N ARG A 166 -16.31 -4.64 -9.63
CA ARG A 166 -16.77 -5.99 -9.31
C ARG A 166 -15.63 -6.92 -9.70
N PRO A 167 -14.65 -7.13 -8.80
CA PRO A 167 -13.42 -7.81 -9.13
C PRO A 167 -13.67 -9.30 -9.44
N ASP A 168 -13.13 -9.75 -10.57
CA ASP A 168 -12.96 -11.17 -10.88
C ASP A 168 -11.78 -11.74 -10.09
N PHE A 169 -10.74 -10.91 -9.89
CA PHE A 169 -9.55 -11.25 -9.09
C PHE A 169 -9.07 -10.06 -8.27
N VAL A 170 -8.58 -10.36 -7.07
CA VAL A 170 -7.88 -9.40 -6.21
C VAL A 170 -6.50 -9.98 -5.87
N VAL A 171 -5.48 -9.16 -6.00
CA VAL A 171 -4.10 -9.46 -5.57
C VAL A 171 -3.73 -8.46 -4.49
N ILE A 172 -3.42 -8.95 -3.30
CA ILE A 172 -2.99 -8.16 -2.16
C ILE A 172 -1.48 -8.21 -2.07
N GLY A 173 -0.84 -7.06 -1.89
CA GLY A 173 0.61 -6.88 -2.01
C GLY A 173 1.42 -7.18 -0.77
N GLU A 174 0.84 -7.75 0.25
CA GLU A 174 1.51 -8.09 1.49
C GLU A 174 2.82 -8.89 1.28
N PRO A 175 3.86 -8.65 2.09
CA PRO A 175 5.17 -9.28 1.91
C PRO A 175 5.15 -10.78 2.24
N THR A 176 4.99 -11.60 1.22
CA THR A 176 4.89 -13.07 1.31
C THR A 176 6.12 -13.81 0.75
N ARG A 177 7.23 -13.10 0.48
CA ARG A 177 8.38 -13.63 -0.28
C ARG A 177 7.97 -14.19 -1.66
N MET A 178 7.04 -13.52 -2.32
CA MET A 178 6.46 -13.92 -3.62
C MET A 178 5.73 -15.27 -3.59
N GLN A 179 5.32 -15.74 -2.43
CA GLN A 179 4.49 -16.95 -2.30
C GLN A 179 3.00 -16.56 -2.34
N VAL A 180 2.20 -17.39 -2.97
CA VAL A 180 0.75 -17.17 -3.03
C VAL A 180 0.09 -17.71 -1.76
N TYR A 181 -0.43 -16.82 -0.92
CA TYR A 181 -1.28 -17.16 0.22
C TYR A 181 -2.74 -16.97 -0.16
N ARG A 182 -3.56 -17.95 0.19
CA ARG A 182 -5.01 -17.97 -0.13
C ARG A 182 -5.90 -17.70 1.09
N GLY A 183 -5.31 -17.25 2.18
CA GLY A 183 -6.01 -16.97 3.44
C GLY A 183 -5.03 -16.48 4.49
N HIS A 184 -5.59 -15.94 5.55
CA HIS A 184 -4.86 -15.40 6.70
C HIS A 184 -5.50 -15.86 8.00
N LYS A 185 -4.79 -15.66 9.12
CA LYS A 185 -5.32 -15.88 10.47
C LYS A 185 -6.35 -14.79 10.78
N GLY A 186 -7.33 -15.13 11.61
CA GLY A 186 -8.22 -14.14 12.22
C GLY A 186 -7.47 -13.25 13.20
N ARG A 187 -7.97 -12.02 13.41
CA ARG A 187 -7.51 -11.06 14.41
C ARG A 187 -8.62 -10.78 15.40
N VAL A 188 -8.29 -10.73 16.67
CA VAL A 188 -9.17 -10.24 17.74
C VAL A 188 -8.40 -9.19 18.50
N GLU A 189 -8.90 -7.98 18.53
CA GLU A 189 -8.35 -6.88 19.33
C GLU A 189 -9.17 -6.71 20.59
N LEU A 190 -8.49 -6.63 21.73
CA LEU A 190 -9.12 -6.45 23.03
C LEU A 190 -8.56 -5.18 23.68
N GLN A 191 -9.43 -4.27 24.06
CA GLN A 191 -9.08 -3.12 24.87
C GLN A 191 -9.47 -3.38 26.32
N VAL A 192 -8.49 -3.41 27.21
CA VAL A 192 -8.72 -3.52 28.65
C VAL A 192 -8.52 -2.16 29.30
N ILE A 193 -9.55 -1.65 29.93
CA ILE A 193 -9.53 -0.35 30.60
C ILE A 193 -9.66 -0.58 32.09
N ALA A 194 -8.57 -0.30 32.85
CA ALA A 194 -8.62 -0.23 34.30
C ALA A 194 -8.91 1.22 34.73
N LYS A 195 -9.93 1.41 35.56
CA LYS A 195 -10.32 2.73 36.07
C LYS A 195 -9.92 2.87 37.52
N GLY A 196 -9.07 3.84 37.80
CA GLY A 196 -8.69 4.23 39.15
C GLY A 196 -9.31 5.54 39.59
N LYS A 197 -9.06 5.90 40.85
CA LYS A 197 -9.40 7.18 41.44
C LYS A 197 -8.16 7.75 42.12
N SER A 198 -7.75 8.92 41.71
CA SER A 198 -6.62 9.61 42.34
C SER A 198 -6.95 10.08 43.75
N ALA A 199 -6.01 9.93 44.66
CA ALA A 199 -6.08 10.48 46.01
C ALA A 199 -4.71 11.05 46.40
N HIS A 200 -4.69 11.87 47.44
CA HIS A 200 -3.43 12.39 48.00
C HIS A 200 -2.60 11.22 48.56
N ALA A 201 -1.27 11.28 48.42
CA ALA A 201 -0.40 10.20 48.86
C ALA A 201 -0.51 9.86 50.35
N ALA A 202 -0.82 10.88 51.22
CA ALA A 202 -1.05 10.69 52.64
C ALA A 202 -2.45 10.14 52.98
N SER A 203 -3.33 10.00 52.01
CA SER A 203 -4.72 9.51 52.17
C SER A 203 -5.07 8.57 51.00
N ASN A 204 -4.16 7.61 50.74
CA ASN A 204 -4.28 6.68 49.62
C ASN A 204 -5.50 5.77 49.74
N GLU A 205 -6.01 5.56 50.94
CA GLU A 205 -7.24 4.81 51.21
C GLU A 205 -8.51 5.43 50.58
N LEU A 206 -8.44 6.73 50.21
CA LEU A 206 -9.52 7.40 49.50
C LEU A 206 -9.45 7.25 48.00
N GLY A 207 -8.39 6.64 47.49
CA GLY A 207 -8.17 6.33 46.09
C GLY A 207 -8.65 4.93 45.72
N ILE A 208 -8.57 4.65 44.41
CA ILE A 208 -8.75 3.32 43.83
C ILE A 208 -7.57 3.10 42.90
N ASN A 209 -6.80 2.05 43.13
CA ASN A 209 -5.71 1.68 42.25
C ASN A 209 -6.27 1.06 40.95
N ALA A 210 -5.74 1.50 39.78
CA ALA A 210 -6.15 1.00 38.48
C ALA A 210 -5.28 -0.16 38.03
#